data_2dd29e92c2cec54548f6100c9bb1c2d0
#
_entry.id   2dd29e92c2cec54548f6100c9bb1c2d0
#
_cell.length_a   1.000
_cell.length_b   1.000
_cell.length_c   1.000
_cell.angle_alpha   90.00
_cell.angle_beta   90.00
_cell.angle_gamma   90.00
#
_symmetry.space_group_name_H-M   'P 1'
#
loop_
_entity.id
_entity.type
_entity.pdbx_description
1 polymer ?
#
loop_
_entity_poly.entity_id
_entity_poly.type
_entity_poly.pdbx_seq_one_letter_code
_entity_poly.pdbx_strand_id
1 'polypeptide(L)'
;TADCHTKPINLVMPGGHHDSFGKPSDGLGYIPEVMDHLHNSTGIGGIALGENSSFPAVYAHSTFGGNVVTGRINRNHLTYQGSSMRAREESDFLIPSDPWFRPVHLQFGPEGALYIADFYNRIIGHYEVDLNHPGRDRQRGRIWRVVFTGHKGRRDEPTKPPAQPLKSRDIDSLLRQLNPANRAQSRIIEKQIVDVLEQDASGAELLARALRKLDQIGGDENVKAVVSATN
;
A
#
# COMPACT_ATOMS: atom_id res chain seq x y z
N THR A 1 3.75 -7.54 -2.79
CA THR A 1 4.45 -6.88 -3.91
C THR A 1 3.99 -7.44 -5.25
N ALA A 2 4.28 -6.75 -6.33
CA ALA A 2 4.05 -7.20 -7.69
C ALA A 2 5.33 -7.02 -8.51
N ASP A 3 5.62 -7.97 -9.39
CA ASP A 3 6.71 -7.88 -10.34
C ASP A 3 6.21 -7.29 -11.66
N CYS A 4 6.96 -6.35 -12.21
CA CYS A 4 6.57 -5.63 -13.41
C CYS A 4 6.63 -6.50 -14.67
N HIS A 5 7.65 -7.35 -14.82
CA HIS A 5 7.91 -8.10 -16.05
C HIS A 5 7.40 -9.52 -16.01
N THR A 6 7.63 -10.24 -14.92
CA THR A 6 7.22 -11.63 -14.73
C THR A 6 5.79 -11.80 -14.29
N LYS A 7 5.14 -10.71 -13.90
CA LYS A 7 3.71 -10.60 -13.55
C LYS A 7 3.25 -11.22 -12.20
N PRO A 8 4.06 -11.90 -11.38
CA PRO A 8 3.52 -12.44 -10.15
C PRO A 8 3.16 -11.35 -9.15
N ILE A 9 2.10 -11.60 -8.39
CA ILE A 9 1.84 -10.93 -7.13
C ILE A 9 2.30 -11.85 -6.02
N ASN A 10 3.15 -11.34 -5.13
CA ASN A 10 3.77 -12.10 -4.07
C ASN A 10 3.39 -11.53 -2.69
N LEU A 11 3.20 -12.43 -1.72
CA LEU A 11 3.25 -12.12 -0.31
C LEU A 11 4.72 -12.24 0.15
N VAL A 12 5.38 -11.12 0.36
CA VAL A 12 6.79 -11.12 0.79
C VAL A 12 6.86 -11.51 2.25
N MET A 13 7.61 -12.55 2.55
CA MET A 13 7.83 -13.07 3.90
C MET A 13 9.33 -13.06 4.23
N PRO A 14 9.73 -12.67 5.46
CA PRO A 14 11.12 -12.75 5.87
C PRO A 14 11.69 -14.16 5.72
N GLY A 15 12.87 -14.28 5.11
CA GLY A 15 13.52 -15.57 4.86
C GLY A 15 12.93 -16.38 3.71
N GLY A 16 11.88 -15.87 3.06
CA GLY A 16 11.28 -16.51 1.89
C GLY A 16 12.06 -16.24 0.61
N HIS A 17 12.14 -17.25 -0.27
CA HIS A 17 12.65 -17.11 -1.62
C HIS A 17 11.51 -16.81 -2.58
N HIS A 18 11.67 -15.80 -3.39
CA HIS A 18 10.76 -15.44 -4.49
C HIS A 18 11.56 -15.44 -5.79
N ASP A 19 11.00 -16.07 -6.81
CA ASP A 19 11.61 -16.06 -8.12
C ASP A 19 11.77 -14.63 -8.63
N SER A 20 12.87 -14.39 -9.32
CA SER A 20 13.13 -13.14 -9.99
C SER A 20 13.45 -13.37 -11.46
N PHE A 21 13.26 -12.36 -12.26
CA PHE A 21 13.52 -12.40 -13.69
C PHE A 21 14.91 -12.99 -14.01
N GLY A 22 14.93 -14.09 -14.74
CA GLY A 22 16.16 -14.78 -15.14
C GLY A 22 16.89 -15.58 -14.05
N LYS A 23 16.31 -15.72 -12.86
CA LYS A 23 16.87 -16.50 -11.76
C LYS A 23 15.81 -17.42 -11.16
N PRO A 24 15.64 -18.64 -11.68
CA PRO A 24 14.68 -19.58 -11.11
C PRO A 24 15.09 -20.01 -9.70
N SER A 25 14.09 -20.41 -8.91
CA SER A 25 14.30 -20.96 -7.56
C SER A 25 15.15 -22.23 -7.60
N ASP A 26 16.03 -22.39 -6.61
CA ASP A 26 16.73 -23.64 -6.34
C ASP A 26 15.89 -24.66 -5.56
N GLY A 27 14.65 -24.28 -5.23
CA GLY A 27 13.69 -25.09 -4.48
C GLY A 27 13.75 -24.91 -2.96
N LEU A 28 14.69 -24.15 -2.44
CA LEU A 28 14.83 -23.90 -1.00
C LEU A 28 14.14 -22.60 -0.59
N GLY A 29 13.31 -22.66 0.47
CA GLY A 29 12.61 -21.50 1.01
C GLY A 29 11.58 -20.90 0.06
N TYR A 30 11.15 -21.64 -0.96
CA TYR A 30 10.21 -21.19 -1.96
C TYR A 30 8.85 -20.83 -1.36
N ILE A 31 8.37 -19.65 -1.71
CA ILE A 31 7.03 -19.16 -1.34
C ILE A 31 6.19 -19.08 -2.61
N PRO A 32 5.01 -19.77 -2.63
CA PRO A 32 4.14 -19.73 -3.80
C PRO A 32 3.63 -18.30 -4.08
N GLU A 33 3.52 -17.98 -5.34
CA GLU A 33 2.89 -16.77 -5.79
C GLU A 33 1.41 -16.68 -5.36
N VAL A 34 0.93 -15.48 -5.09
CA VAL A 34 -0.48 -15.23 -4.79
C VAL A 34 -1.32 -15.40 -6.05
N MET A 35 -0.84 -14.86 -7.15
CA MET A 35 -1.37 -15.04 -8.50
C MET A 35 -0.42 -14.50 -9.56
N ASP A 36 -0.63 -14.94 -10.79
CA ASP A 36 -0.16 -14.25 -11.99
C ASP A 36 -1.07 -13.04 -12.28
N HIS A 37 -0.48 -11.85 -12.39
CA HIS A 37 -1.24 -10.66 -12.75
C HIS A 37 -1.38 -10.61 -14.28
N LEU A 38 -2.52 -11.02 -14.78
CA LEU A 38 -2.74 -11.07 -16.22
C LEU A 38 -3.27 -9.74 -16.75
N HIS A 39 -4.50 -9.34 -16.42
CA HIS A 39 -5.16 -8.12 -16.90
C HIS A 39 -4.79 -7.70 -18.34
N ASN A 40 -4.51 -8.69 -19.18
CA ASN A 40 -4.06 -8.55 -20.57
C ASN A 40 -2.80 -7.68 -20.78
N SER A 41 -1.96 -7.53 -19.77
CA SER A 41 -0.80 -6.65 -19.83
C SER A 41 0.24 -7.01 -18.78
N THR A 42 1.40 -6.41 -18.90
CA THR A 42 2.46 -6.32 -17.90
C THR A 42 2.60 -4.87 -17.42
N GLY A 43 3.63 -4.55 -16.62
CA GLY A 43 3.95 -3.17 -16.26
C GLY A 43 3.18 -2.66 -15.04
N ILE A 44 3.11 -3.49 -13.99
CA ILE A 44 2.51 -3.09 -12.71
C ILE A 44 3.46 -2.13 -11.99
N GLY A 45 3.04 -0.87 -11.80
CA GLY A 45 3.87 0.16 -11.17
C GLY A 45 3.84 0.11 -9.64
N GLY A 46 2.68 -0.11 -9.05
CA GLY A 46 2.52 -0.18 -7.60
C GLY A 46 1.28 -0.98 -7.24
N ILE A 47 1.21 -1.43 -5.98
CA ILE A 47 0.10 -2.21 -5.45
C ILE A 47 -0.32 -1.69 -4.08
N ALA A 48 -1.63 -1.60 -3.85
CA ALA A 48 -2.22 -1.24 -2.57
C ALA A 48 -3.27 -2.28 -2.14
N LEU A 49 -3.44 -2.48 -0.83
CA LEU A 49 -4.44 -3.38 -0.25
C LEU A 49 -5.68 -2.60 0.18
N GLY A 50 -6.87 -3.08 -0.19
CA GLY A 50 -8.14 -2.41 0.09
C GLY A 50 -8.67 -2.54 1.50
N GLU A 51 -8.01 -3.28 2.38
CA GLU A 51 -8.47 -3.55 3.75
C GLU A 51 -8.68 -2.29 4.61
N ASN A 52 -7.94 -1.23 4.31
CA ASN A 52 -8.02 0.04 5.02
C ASN A 52 -8.72 1.14 4.21
N SER A 53 -9.49 0.76 3.21
CA SER A 53 -10.20 1.71 2.37
C SER A 53 -11.51 2.17 3.02
N SER A 54 -11.92 3.41 2.71
CA SER A 54 -13.30 3.89 2.96
C SER A 54 -14.28 3.44 1.88
N PHE A 55 -13.85 2.57 0.97
CA PHE A 55 -14.69 2.07 -0.12
C PHE A 55 -15.70 1.04 0.38
N PRO A 56 -16.78 0.78 -0.38
CA PRO A 56 -17.75 -0.27 -0.06
C PRO A 56 -17.12 -1.63 0.18
N ALA A 57 -17.78 -2.47 0.99
CA ALA A 57 -17.27 -3.78 1.40
C ALA A 57 -16.89 -4.71 0.24
N VAL A 58 -17.45 -4.52 -0.96
CA VAL A 58 -17.08 -5.27 -2.17
C VAL A 58 -15.61 -5.06 -2.59
N TYR A 59 -14.99 -3.98 -2.13
CA TYR A 59 -13.58 -3.67 -2.35
C TYR A 59 -12.66 -4.09 -1.20
N ALA A 60 -13.21 -4.52 -0.08
CA ALA A 60 -12.43 -5.19 0.97
C ALA A 60 -11.78 -6.45 0.39
N HIS A 61 -10.68 -6.90 0.96
CA HIS A 61 -9.91 -8.05 0.45
C HIS A 61 -9.54 -7.93 -1.04
N SER A 62 -9.31 -6.71 -1.50
CA SER A 62 -8.84 -6.48 -2.88
C SER A 62 -7.44 -5.89 -2.91
N THR A 63 -6.68 -6.24 -3.94
CA THR A 63 -5.50 -5.47 -4.34
C THR A 63 -5.87 -4.52 -5.47
N PHE A 64 -5.25 -3.34 -5.45
CA PHE A 64 -5.33 -2.36 -6.52
C PHE A 64 -3.93 -2.19 -7.10
N GLY A 65 -3.77 -2.50 -8.38
CA GLY A 65 -2.50 -2.42 -9.09
C GLY A 65 -2.50 -1.31 -10.13
N GLY A 66 -1.49 -0.45 -10.11
CA GLY A 66 -1.29 0.54 -11.15
C GLY A 66 -0.69 -0.10 -12.40
N ASN A 67 -1.41 -0.15 -13.49
CA ASN A 67 -0.91 -0.67 -14.76
C ASN A 67 -0.49 0.48 -15.67
N VAL A 68 0.82 0.67 -15.78
CA VAL A 68 1.38 1.80 -16.55
C VAL A 68 1.28 1.60 -18.06
N VAL A 69 1.20 0.35 -18.53
CA VAL A 69 1.06 0.03 -19.95
C VAL A 69 -0.34 0.37 -20.44
N THR A 70 -1.36 -0.13 -19.75
CA THR A 70 -2.76 0.10 -20.14
C THR A 70 -3.32 1.42 -19.64
N GLY A 71 -2.64 2.09 -18.70
CA GLY A 71 -3.11 3.33 -18.07
C GLY A 71 -4.34 3.10 -17.19
N ARG A 72 -4.40 2.00 -16.43
CA ARG A 72 -5.57 1.59 -15.64
C ARG A 72 -5.18 1.26 -14.20
N ILE A 73 -6.17 1.22 -13.34
CA ILE A 73 -6.03 0.59 -12.03
C ILE A 73 -6.75 -0.76 -12.09
N ASN A 74 -5.96 -1.81 -12.07
CA ASN A 74 -6.48 -3.18 -12.04
C ASN A 74 -6.88 -3.56 -10.61
N ARG A 75 -7.85 -4.47 -10.48
CA ARG A 75 -8.31 -5.00 -9.20
C ARG A 75 -8.23 -6.53 -9.20
N ASN A 76 -7.75 -7.09 -8.09
CA ASN A 76 -7.77 -8.51 -7.83
C ASN A 76 -8.42 -8.76 -6.47
N HIS A 77 -9.24 -9.79 -6.36
CA HIS A 77 -9.87 -10.19 -5.10
C HIS A 77 -9.02 -11.25 -4.39
N LEU A 78 -8.73 -11.01 -3.12
CA LEU A 78 -7.95 -11.91 -2.28
C LEU A 78 -8.86 -12.91 -1.57
N THR A 79 -8.45 -14.16 -1.53
CA THR A 79 -9.04 -15.23 -0.73
C THR A 79 -7.98 -15.88 0.14
N TYR A 80 -8.37 -16.28 1.34
CA TYR A 80 -7.48 -16.92 2.30
C TYR A 80 -7.89 -18.37 2.50
N GLN A 81 -6.91 -19.29 2.46
CA GLN A 81 -7.05 -20.70 2.77
C GLN A 81 -6.05 -21.03 3.88
N GLY A 82 -6.48 -20.92 5.14
CA GLY A 82 -5.58 -20.96 6.27
C GLY A 82 -4.60 -19.77 6.21
N SER A 83 -3.30 -20.05 6.25
CA SER A 83 -2.23 -19.05 6.12
C SER A 83 -1.89 -18.69 4.66
N SER A 84 -2.45 -19.38 3.68
CA SER A 84 -2.17 -19.15 2.28
C SER A 84 -3.12 -18.12 1.68
N MET A 85 -2.58 -17.24 0.87
CA MET A 85 -3.31 -16.21 0.15
C MET A 85 -3.37 -16.57 -1.33
N ARG A 86 -4.54 -16.41 -1.94
CA ARG A 86 -4.74 -16.51 -3.39
C ARG A 86 -5.50 -15.29 -3.86
N ALA A 87 -5.27 -14.90 -5.10
CA ALA A 87 -6.01 -13.82 -5.71
C ALA A 87 -6.60 -14.26 -7.05
N ARG A 88 -7.67 -13.61 -7.45
CA ARG A 88 -8.27 -13.73 -8.78
C ARG A 88 -8.47 -12.36 -9.38
N GLU A 89 -8.38 -12.30 -10.69
CA GLU A 89 -8.63 -11.10 -11.47
C GLU A 89 -10.09 -10.68 -11.37
N GLU A 90 -10.31 -9.39 -11.23
CA GLU A 90 -11.62 -8.73 -11.22
C GLU A 90 -11.64 -7.64 -12.30
N SER A 91 -12.80 -7.06 -12.56
CA SER A 91 -12.92 -5.91 -13.44
C SER A 91 -12.04 -4.75 -12.97
N ASP A 92 -11.48 -4.01 -13.91
CA ASP A 92 -10.65 -2.84 -13.60
C ASP A 92 -11.37 -1.87 -12.66
N PHE A 93 -10.66 -1.42 -11.63
CA PHE A 93 -11.21 -0.45 -10.68
C PHE A 93 -11.39 0.93 -11.28
N LEU A 94 -10.46 1.34 -12.14
CA LEU A 94 -10.50 2.65 -12.78
C LEU A 94 -9.98 2.55 -14.22
N ILE A 95 -10.79 3.06 -15.15
CA ILE A 95 -10.47 3.18 -16.57
C ILE A 95 -10.61 4.65 -16.92
N PRO A 96 -9.51 5.42 -16.99
CA PRO A 96 -9.58 6.84 -17.32
C PRO A 96 -9.80 7.07 -18.82
N SER A 97 -10.37 8.20 -19.16
CA SER A 97 -10.45 8.69 -20.54
C SER A 97 -9.17 9.40 -21.00
N ASP A 98 -8.28 9.76 -20.06
CA ASP A 98 -7.04 10.48 -20.35
C ASP A 98 -5.92 9.50 -20.75
N PRO A 99 -5.42 9.53 -22.01
CA PRO A 99 -4.37 8.63 -22.47
C PRO A 99 -2.98 8.94 -21.88
N TRP A 100 -2.82 10.04 -21.14
CA TRP A 100 -1.60 10.41 -20.44
C TRP A 100 -1.51 9.84 -19.03
N PHE A 101 -2.58 9.26 -18.52
CA PHE A 101 -2.59 8.66 -17.21
C PHE A 101 -1.66 7.45 -17.13
N ARG A 102 -0.73 7.48 -16.17
CA ARG A 102 0.26 6.42 -15.92
C ARG A 102 0.43 6.21 -14.42
N PRO A 103 -0.35 5.32 -13.83
CA PRO A 103 -0.32 5.07 -12.39
C PRO A 103 0.94 4.28 -12.01
N VAL A 104 1.90 4.95 -11.41
CA VAL A 104 3.19 4.36 -11.03
C VAL A 104 3.25 3.92 -9.58
N HIS A 105 2.40 4.48 -8.72
CA HIS A 105 2.30 4.07 -7.31
C HIS A 105 0.91 4.33 -6.76
N LEU A 106 0.48 3.49 -5.81
CA LEU A 106 -0.81 3.59 -5.13
C LEU A 106 -0.62 3.40 -3.63
N GLN A 107 -1.37 4.18 -2.85
CA GLN A 107 -1.38 4.02 -1.39
C GLN A 107 -2.71 4.51 -0.83
N PHE A 108 -3.26 3.77 0.15
CA PHE A 108 -4.37 4.27 0.94
C PHE A 108 -3.86 5.23 2.01
N GLY A 109 -4.51 6.39 2.09
CA GLY A 109 -4.30 7.34 3.18
C GLY A 109 -4.99 6.89 4.47
N PRO A 110 -4.68 7.55 5.59
CA PRO A 110 -5.25 7.21 6.90
C PRO A 110 -6.78 7.38 6.95
N GLU A 111 -7.34 8.22 6.07
CA GLU A 111 -8.77 8.44 5.90
C GLU A 111 -9.44 7.42 4.96
N GLY A 112 -8.69 6.44 4.44
CA GLY A 112 -9.18 5.39 3.57
C GLY A 112 -9.38 5.80 2.09
N ALA A 113 -8.94 6.99 1.69
CA ALA A 113 -8.91 7.38 0.29
C ALA A 113 -7.71 6.73 -0.44
N LEU A 114 -7.87 6.40 -1.71
CA LEU A 114 -6.77 5.90 -2.53
C LEU A 114 -6.03 7.06 -3.20
N TYR A 115 -4.75 7.21 -2.89
CA TYR A 115 -3.85 8.14 -3.56
C TYR A 115 -3.11 7.42 -4.67
N ILE A 116 -3.06 8.05 -5.85
CA ILE A 116 -2.45 7.51 -7.04
C ILE A 116 -1.42 8.51 -7.55
N ALA A 117 -0.15 8.13 -7.55
CA ALA A 117 0.90 8.88 -8.23
C ALA A 117 0.82 8.58 -9.73
N ASP A 118 0.58 9.61 -10.50
CA ASP A 118 0.42 9.55 -11.95
C ASP A 118 1.63 10.21 -12.60
N PHE A 119 2.42 9.42 -13.28
CA PHE A 119 3.61 9.87 -13.99
C PHE A 119 3.27 10.85 -15.14
N TYR A 120 2.02 10.87 -15.60
CA TYR A 120 1.53 11.75 -16.64
C TYR A 120 2.38 11.72 -17.91
N ASN A 121 2.39 10.58 -18.58
CA ASN A 121 3.20 10.43 -19.78
C ASN A 121 2.51 9.51 -20.80
N ARG A 122 2.35 9.98 -22.03
CA ARG A 122 1.77 9.16 -23.08
C ARG A 122 2.69 8.01 -23.51
N ILE A 123 3.98 8.20 -23.39
CA ILE A 123 5.01 7.23 -23.79
C ILE A 123 5.69 6.68 -22.54
N ILE A 124 5.73 5.38 -22.42
CA ILE A 124 6.34 4.63 -21.31
C ILE A 124 7.58 3.82 -21.73
N GLY A 125 7.95 3.87 -22.99
CA GLY A 125 9.16 3.19 -23.50
C GLY A 125 10.45 3.79 -22.95
N HIS A 126 11.54 3.03 -22.98
CA HIS A 126 12.87 3.48 -22.58
C HIS A 126 13.59 4.15 -23.77
N TYR A 127 14.60 3.44 -24.28
CA TYR A 127 15.43 3.89 -25.42
C TYR A 127 14.79 3.59 -26.78
N GLU A 128 13.72 2.80 -26.84
CA GLU A 128 13.00 2.45 -28.07
C GLU A 128 12.31 3.67 -28.70
N VAL A 129 12.04 4.67 -27.89
CA VAL A 129 11.46 5.95 -28.32
C VAL A 129 12.37 7.07 -27.93
N ASP A 130 12.66 7.97 -28.89
CA ASP A 130 13.49 9.14 -28.66
C ASP A 130 13.12 9.86 -27.36
N LEU A 131 14.12 10.14 -26.54
CA LEU A 131 13.93 10.84 -25.27
C LEU A 131 13.37 12.26 -25.46
N ASN A 132 13.53 12.87 -26.63
CA ASN A 132 12.98 14.19 -26.97
C ASN A 132 11.62 14.11 -27.65
N HIS A 133 11.05 12.90 -27.79
CA HIS A 133 9.75 12.74 -28.44
C HIS A 133 8.68 13.63 -27.78
N PRO A 134 7.84 14.37 -28.55
CA PRO A 134 6.88 15.33 -28.00
C PRO A 134 5.78 14.69 -27.13
N GLY A 135 5.57 13.38 -27.22
CA GLY A 135 4.70 12.63 -26.34
C GLY A 135 5.28 12.36 -24.94
N ARG A 136 6.52 12.80 -24.64
CA ARG A 136 7.14 12.70 -23.32
C ARG A 136 7.01 14.00 -22.58
N ASP A 137 6.32 13.98 -21.45
CA ASP A 137 6.31 15.09 -20.50
C ASP A 137 7.42 14.90 -19.46
N ARG A 138 8.20 15.95 -19.21
CA ARG A 138 9.32 15.92 -18.27
C ARG A 138 9.16 16.89 -17.12
N GLN A 139 8.05 17.61 -17.08
CA GLN A 139 7.86 18.71 -16.13
C GLN A 139 6.62 18.54 -15.27
N ARG A 140 5.71 17.64 -15.63
CA ARG A 140 4.44 17.47 -14.98
C ARG A 140 4.26 16.05 -14.44
N GLY A 141 3.58 15.96 -13.34
CA GLY A 141 3.04 14.75 -12.72
C GLY A 141 1.76 15.12 -11.99
N ARG A 142 0.99 14.13 -11.59
CA ARG A 142 -0.26 14.35 -10.87
C ARG A 142 -0.35 13.40 -9.69
N ILE A 143 -1.06 13.84 -8.65
CA ILE A 143 -1.49 12.96 -7.56
C ILE A 143 -3.01 13.03 -7.51
N TRP A 144 -3.64 11.89 -7.75
CA TRP A 144 -5.08 11.73 -7.66
C TRP A 144 -5.46 11.24 -6.27
N ARG A 145 -6.57 11.75 -5.77
CA ARG A 145 -7.21 11.26 -4.55
C ARG A 145 -8.58 10.72 -4.91
N VAL A 146 -8.76 9.42 -4.79
CA VAL A 146 -10.03 8.73 -5.06
C VAL A 146 -10.73 8.47 -3.75
N VAL A 147 -11.99 8.95 -3.65
CA VAL A 147 -12.83 8.82 -2.46
C VAL A 147 -14.18 8.21 -2.84
N PHE A 148 -14.77 7.47 -1.92
CA PHE A 148 -16.14 7.02 -2.07
C PHE A 148 -17.09 8.16 -1.64
N THR A 149 -18.00 8.54 -2.53
CA THR A 149 -18.95 9.65 -2.29
C THR A 149 -20.35 9.18 -1.88
N GLY A 150 -20.52 7.87 -1.63
CA GLY A 150 -21.83 7.28 -1.31
C GLY A 150 -22.73 7.06 -2.52
N HIS A 151 -23.78 6.29 -2.32
CA HIS A 151 -24.73 5.95 -3.40
C HIS A 151 -25.59 7.11 -3.89
N LYS A 152 -25.60 8.24 -3.20
CA LYS A 152 -26.43 9.43 -3.51
C LYS A 152 -25.62 10.67 -3.87
N GLY A 153 -24.36 10.52 -4.25
CA GLY A 153 -23.50 11.66 -4.59
C GLY A 153 -23.22 12.62 -3.42
N ARG A 154 -23.59 12.24 -2.19
CA ARG A 154 -23.22 12.99 -1.01
C ARG A 154 -21.71 12.84 -0.87
N ARG A 155 -20.97 13.93 -1.09
CA ARG A 155 -19.58 14.00 -0.69
C ARG A 155 -19.57 13.88 0.84
N ASP A 156 -19.18 12.72 1.37
CA ASP A 156 -18.72 12.72 2.74
C ASP A 156 -17.63 13.77 2.78
N GLU A 157 -17.82 14.80 3.61
CA GLU A 157 -16.78 15.80 3.84
C GLU A 157 -15.48 15.02 4.07
N PRO A 158 -14.38 15.39 3.42
CA PRO A 158 -13.11 14.71 3.65
C PRO A 158 -12.91 14.75 5.16
N THR A 159 -12.87 13.58 5.79
CA THR A 159 -12.48 13.49 7.19
C THR A 159 -11.22 14.31 7.27
N LYS A 160 -11.32 15.45 7.98
CA LYS A 160 -10.23 16.42 8.11
C LYS A 160 -8.96 15.64 8.29
N PRO A 161 -7.92 15.83 7.45
CA PRO A 161 -6.68 15.11 7.66
C PRO A 161 -6.33 15.27 9.14
N PRO A 162 -5.89 14.22 9.81
CA PRO A 162 -5.60 14.30 11.23
C PRO A 162 -4.78 15.57 11.45
N ALA A 163 -5.34 16.47 12.25
CA ALA A 163 -4.77 17.80 12.44
C ALA A 163 -3.30 17.63 12.78
N GLN A 164 -2.43 18.23 12.01
CA GLN A 164 -0.98 18.35 12.15
C GLN A 164 -0.26 17.15 12.80
N PRO A 165 0.91 16.73 12.34
CA PRO A 165 1.66 15.67 13.00
C PRO A 165 1.66 15.96 14.50
N LEU A 166 1.10 15.04 15.27
CA LEU A 166 0.90 15.20 16.70
C LEU A 166 2.22 15.60 17.33
N LYS A 167 2.34 16.85 17.77
CA LYS A 167 3.48 17.34 18.54
C LYS A 167 3.50 16.76 19.96
N SER A 168 2.58 15.88 20.29
CA SER A 168 2.49 15.27 21.60
C SER A 168 3.61 14.24 21.77
N ARG A 169 4.54 14.54 22.65
CA ARG A 169 5.53 13.58 23.18
C ARG A 169 4.90 12.61 24.20
N ASP A 170 3.59 12.58 24.31
CA ASP A 170 2.88 11.72 25.25
C ASP A 170 2.53 10.39 24.59
N ILE A 171 3.32 9.35 24.88
CA ILE A 171 3.12 7.99 24.40
C ILE A 171 1.73 7.44 24.77
N ASP A 172 1.18 7.77 25.93
CA ASP A 172 -0.16 7.31 26.32
C ASP A 172 -1.24 7.91 25.43
N SER A 173 -1.05 9.15 24.99
CA SER A 173 -1.97 9.79 24.02
C SER A 173 -1.89 9.10 22.65
N LEU A 174 -0.68 8.78 22.19
CA LEU A 174 -0.47 8.07 20.93
C LEU A 174 -1.06 6.65 21.00
N LEU A 175 -0.84 5.92 22.09
CA LEU A 175 -1.38 4.57 22.28
C LEU A 175 -2.91 4.54 22.31
N ARG A 176 -3.57 5.57 22.84
CA ARG A 176 -5.05 5.68 22.82
C ARG A 176 -5.63 5.89 21.42
N GLN A 177 -4.83 6.37 20.50
CA GLN A 177 -5.24 6.65 19.11
C GLN A 177 -5.03 5.46 18.18
N LEU A 178 -4.33 4.41 18.62
CA LEU A 178 -4.19 3.17 17.86
C LEU A 178 -5.59 2.56 17.64
N ASN A 179 -5.91 2.33 16.38
CA ASN A 179 -7.16 1.71 15.98
C ASN A 179 -6.87 0.46 15.12
N PRO A 180 -7.09 -0.76 15.65
CA PRO A 180 -6.83 -2.00 14.91
C PRO A 180 -7.61 -2.08 13.59
N ALA A 181 -8.76 -1.42 13.51
CA ALA A 181 -9.58 -1.36 12.30
C ALA A 181 -9.02 -0.40 11.23
N ASN A 182 -8.08 0.48 11.59
CA ASN A 182 -7.44 1.41 10.65
C ASN A 182 -5.92 1.27 10.70
N ARG A 183 -5.40 0.25 10.02
CA ARG A 183 -3.96 -0.06 9.98
C ARG A 183 -3.11 1.07 9.42
N ALA A 184 -3.61 1.87 8.46
CA ALA A 184 -2.84 2.97 7.89
C ALA A 184 -2.60 4.07 8.93
N GLN A 185 -3.63 4.43 9.71
CA GLN A 185 -3.50 5.37 10.82
C GLN A 185 -2.60 4.81 11.92
N SER A 186 -2.77 3.53 12.27
CA SER A 186 -1.96 2.86 13.29
C SER A 186 -0.47 2.88 12.96
N ARG A 187 -0.06 2.63 11.72
CA ARG A 187 1.34 2.71 11.28
C ARG A 187 1.95 4.11 11.45
N ILE A 188 1.17 5.16 11.19
CA ILE A 188 1.65 6.54 11.41
C ILE A 188 1.89 6.77 12.90
N ILE A 189 0.97 6.31 13.75
CA ILE A 189 1.08 6.45 15.20
C ILE A 189 2.22 5.59 15.75
N GLU A 190 2.38 4.36 15.27
CA GLU A 190 3.50 3.47 15.61
C GLU A 190 4.84 4.13 15.31
N LYS A 191 4.99 4.74 14.13
CA LYS A 191 6.20 5.48 13.79
C LYS A 191 6.44 6.66 14.73
N GLN A 192 5.40 7.42 15.08
CA GLN A 192 5.51 8.52 16.04
C GLN A 192 5.92 8.03 17.44
N ILE A 193 5.42 6.87 17.87
CA ILE A 193 5.82 6.24 19.13
C ILE A 193 7.32 5.89 19.08
N VAL A 194 7.78 5.28 17.98
CA VAL A 194 9.20 4.96 17.78
C VAL A 194 10.06 6.24 17.82
N ASP A 195 9.68 7.26 17.07
CA ASP A 195 10.40 8.55 17.03
C ASP A 195 10.50 9.20 18.43
N VAL A 196 9.47 9.03 19.27
CA VAL A 196 9.50 9.51 20.67
C VAL A 196 10.42 8.66 21.54
N LEU A 197 10.39 7.33 21.38
CA LEU A 197 11.24 6.40 22.15
C LEU A 197 12.72 6.56 21.82
N GLU A 198 13.08 6.83 20.57
CA GLU A 198 14.45 7.07 20.13
C GLU A 198 15.04 8.39 20.68
N GLN A 199 14.19 9.36 21.00
CA GLN A 199 14.60 10.67 21.52
C GLN A 199 14.72 10.73 23.04
N ASP A 200 14.28 9.70 23.76
CA ASP A 200 14.20 9.69 25.22
C ASP A 200 15.20 8.67 25.81
N ALA A 201 16.18 9.17 26.55
CA ALA A 201 17.19 8.33 27.23
C ALA A 201 16.60 7.42 28.35
N SER A 202 15.36 7.68 28.79
CA SER A 202 14.60 6.82 29.74
C SER A 202 13.77 5.75 29.06
N GLY A 203 14.02 5.50 27.77
CA GLY A 203 13.16 4.75 26.87
C GLY A 203 12.77 3.32 27.26
N ALA A 204 13.54 2.63 28.12
CA ALA A 204 13.26 1.22 28.45
C ALA A 204 11.92 1.04 29.21
N GLU A 205 11.59 1.93 30.15
CA GLU A 205 10.31 1.86 30.88
C GLU A 205 9.13 2.29 30.01
N LEU A 206 9.32 3.31 29.20
CA LEU A 206 8.34 3.79 28.23
C LEU A 206 8.09 2.72 27.16
N LEU A 207 9.12 2.05 26.68
CA LEU A 207 9.01 0.94 25.74
C LEU A 207 8.22 -0.22 26.35
N ALA A 208 8.51 -0.62 27.58
CA ALA A 208 7.78 -1.68 28.28
C ALA A 208 6.30 -1.33 28.49
N ARG A 209 5.96 -0.06 28.72
CA ARG A 209 4.57 0.44 28.78
C ARG A 209 3.88 0.40 27.42
N ALA A 210 4.57 0.83 26.36
CA ALA A 210 4.06 0.80 25.00
C ALA A 210 3.78 -0.65 24.56
N LEU A 211 4.70 -1.56 24.78
CA LEU A 211 4.56 -2.98 24.44
C LEU A 211 3.38 -3.64 25.16
N ARG A 212 3.22 -3.42 26.48
CA ARG A 212 2.06 -3.93 27.22
C ARG A 212 0.72 -3.42 26.70
N LYS A 213 0.69 -2.18 26.23
CA LYS A 213 -0.52 -1.58 25.69
C LYS A 213 -0.85 -2.09 24.28
N LEU A 214 0.16 -2.28 23.43
CA LEU A 214 0.02 -2.86 22.10
C LEU A 214 -0.47 -4.30 22.17
N ASP A 215 0.05 -5.09 23.12
CA ASP A 215 -0.41 -6.45 23.39
C ASP A 215 -1.92 -6.50 23.78
N GLN A 216 -2.39 -5.51 24.56
CA GLN A 216 -3.81 -5.38 24.93
C GLN A 216 -4.74 -5.01 23.76
N ILE A 217 -4.21 -4.32 22.74
CA ILE A 217 -4.99 -3.86 21.57
C ILE A 217 -5.08 -4.96 20.49
N GLY A 218 -4.31 -6.02 20.63
CA GLY A 218 -4.39 -7.24 19.84
C GLY A 218 -3.54 -7.24 18.57
N GLY A 219 -2.42 -7.86 18.65
CA GLY A 219 -1.67 -8.35 17.51
C GLY A 219 -0.17 -8.42 17.75
N ASP A 220 0.36 -9.62 17.73
CA ASP A 220 1.81 -9.94 17.72
C ASP A 220 2.61 -9.12 16.72
N GLU A 221 2.00 -8.67 15.62
CA GLU A 221 2.69 -7.90 14.58
C GLU A 221 3.02 -6.47 15.00
N ASN A 222 2.17 -5.81 15.77
CA ASN A 222 2.42 -4.45 16.26
C ASN A 222 3.56 -4.43 17.30
N VAL A 223 3.61 -5.45 18.14
CA VAL A 223 4.69 -5.63 19.13
C VAL A 223 6.03 -5.87 18.43
N LYS A 224 6.07 -6.71 17.40
CA LYS A 224 7.27 -6.98 16.60
C LYS A 224 7.79 -5.76 15.87
N ALA A 225 6.92 -4.89 15.35
CA ALA A 225 7.33 -3.66 14.67
C ALA A 225 8.04 -2.70 15.62
N VAL A 226 7.54 -2.52 16.84
CA VAL A 226 8.16 -1.64 17.84
C VAL A 226 9.48 -2.22 18.33
N VAL A 227 9.58 -3.53 18.58
CA VAL A 227 10.81 -4.19 19.03
C VAL A 227 11.90 -4.19 17.95
N SER A 228 11.53 -4.36 16.66
CA SER A 228 12.52 -4.33 15.58
C SER A 228 13.09 -2.94 15.29
N ALA A 229 12.38 -1.87 15.68
CA ALA A 229 12.83 -0.50 15.50
C ALA A 229 13.73 0.00 16.66
N THR A 230 13.81 -0.75 17.76
CA THR A 230 14.61 -0.40 18.95
C THR A 230 15.90 -1.22 19.10
N ASN A 231 16.17 -2.16 18.19
CA ASN A 231 17.42 -2.91 18.05
C ASN A 231 18.24 -2.38 16.86
#